data_3a6d1fffb9f61128b2825ff02b3cf1b1
#
_entry.id   3a6d1fffb9f61128b2825ff02b3cf1b1
#
_cell.length_a   1.000
_cell.length_b   1.000
_cell.length_c   1.000
_cell.angle_alpha   90.00
_cell.angle_beta   90.00
_cell.angle_gamma   90.00
#
_symmetry.space_group_name_H-M   'P 1'
#
loop_
_entity.id
_entity.type
_entity.pdbx_description
1 polymer ?
#
loop_
_entity_poly.entity_id
_entity_poly.type
_entity_poly.pdbx_seq_one_letter_code
_entity_poly.pdbx_strand_id
1 'polypeptide(L)'
;INMGDKQDSRADDPTDNGKEFAPWVLDNIRKSEFAKGFVDRVLVHLRELHQTRAEGSAFSKVTRLEHCLQTATLAYKAGEDEEYVVVSTLHDIGDLLAPFNHGEFAAAMLEPFVSEKNHWLVANHHTFQGYHYFEDIGLNRNLRDKFNGHPWFEDAINFCENYDMPAFNPELDHMSLEDLEP
;
A
#
# COMPACT_ATOMS: atom_id res chain seq x y z
N ILE A 1 -45.87 1.19 0.66
CA ILE A 1 -45.07 2.43 0.58
C ILE A 1 -44.39 2.40 -0.76
N ASN A 2 -44.87 3.29 -1.67
CA ASN A 2 -44.47 3.42 -3.04
C ASN A 2 -43.01 3.96 -3.08
N MET A 3 -42.02 3.13 -3.41
CA MET A 3 -40.73 3.60 -3.78
C MET A 3 -40.79 4.00 -5.26
N GLY A 4 -40.95 5.29 -5.50
CA GLY A 4 -40.93 5.84 -6.85
C GLY A 4 -39.58 5.60 -7.48
N ASP A 5 -39.59 5.04 -8.68
CA ASP A 5 -38.46 4.92 -9.58
C ASP A 5 -37.84 6.30 -9.85
N LYS A 6 -36.79 6.65 -9.10
CA LYS A 6 -35.86 7.67 -9.55
C LYS A 6 -34.93 7.01 -10.54
N GLN A 7 -35.29 7.09 -11.82
CA GLN A 7 -34.37 6.85 -12.91
C GLN A 7 -33.13 7.70 -12.71
N ASP A 8 -31.99 7.06 -12.48
CA ASP A 8 -30.68 7.74 -12.42
C ASP A 8 -30.36 8.25 -13.82
N SER A 9 -30.50 9.56 -14.00
CA SER A 9 -30.25 10.24 -15.29
C SER A 9 -28.78 10.26 -15.71
N ARG A 10 -27.90 9.58 -14.97
CA ARG A 10 -26.46 9.47 -15.24
C ARG A 10 -26.05 8.17 -15.93
N ALA A 11 -26.99 7.22 -16.13
CA ALA A 11 -26.71 5.95 -16.78
C ALA A 11 -26.26 6.06 -18.25
N ASP A 12 -26.38 7.26 -18.86
CA ASP A 12 -26.09 7.49 -20.28
C ASP A 12 -24.99 8.54 -20.51
N ASP A 13 -24.18 8.91 -19.49
CA ASP A 13 -23.03 9.82 -19.71
C ASP A 13 -21.88 9.02 -20.38
N PRO A 14 -21.57 9.28 -21.67
CA PRO A 14 -20.49 8.58 -22.38
C PRO A 14 -19.10 8.93 -21.86
N THR A 15 -18.98 9.84 -20.90
CA THR A 15 -17.71 10.18 -20.24
C THR A 15 -17.51 9.41 -18.93
N ASP A 16 -18.56 8.75 -18.42
CA ASP A 16 -18.45 7.84 -17.29
C ASP A 16 -17.72 6.57 -17.73
N ASN A 17 -16.43 6.50 -17.40
CA ASN A 17 -15.58 5.34 -17.69
C ASN A 17 -15.78 4.19 -16.69
N GLY A 18 -16.85 4.20 -15.90
CA GLY A 18 -17.23 3.14 -14.95
C GLY A 18 -16.28 3.01 -13.75
N LYS A 19 -15.44 4.00 -13.47
CA LYS A 19 -14.50 3.98 -12.37
C LYS A 19 -15.07 4.46 -11.04
N GLU A 20 -16.20 5.17 -11.04
CA GLU A 20 -16.81 5.66 -9.81
C GLU A 20 -18.19 5.02 -9.61
N PHE A 21 -18.35 4.31 -8.50
CA PHE A 21 -19.68 3.94 -8.04
C PHE A 21 -20.46 5.18 -7.61
N ALA A 22 -21.75 5.20 -7.94
CA ALA A 22 -22.62 6.27 -7.44
C ALA A 22 -22.51 6.37 -5.89
N PRO A 23 -22.53 7.59 -5.31
CA PRO A 23 -22.32 7.78 -3.87
C PRO A 23 -23.21 6.93 -2.97
N TRP A 24 -24.46 6.67 -3.37
CA TRP A 24 -25.38 5.81 -2.63
C TRP A 24 -24.97 4.34 -2.64
N VAL A 25 -24.30 3.85 -3.69
CA VAL A 25 -23.76 2.48 -3.76
C VAL A 25 -22.62 2.34 -2.77
N LEU A 26 -21.68 3.30 -2.75
CA LEU A 26 -20.57 3.31 -1.80
C LEU A 26 -21.07 3.37 -0.35
N ASP A 27 -22.09 4.20 -0.07
CA ASP A 27 -22.67 4.30 1.26
C ASP A 27 -23.33 2.98 1.71
N ASN A 28 -24.02 2.29 0.80
CA ASN A 28 -24.61 0.98 1.09
C ASN A 28 -23.53 -0.10 1.28
N ILE A 29 -22.47 -0.08 0.47
CA ILE A 29 -21.34 -1.01 0.64
C ILE A 29 -20.66 -0.78 1.99
N ARG A 30 -20.38 0.46 2.37
CA ARG A 30 -19.77 0.81 3.66
C ARG A 30 -20.60 0.38 4.86
N LYS A 31 -21.92 0.35 4.74
CA LYS A 31 -22.85 -0.09 5.79
C LYS A 31 -23.11 -1.60 5.80
N SER A 32 -22.61 -2.33 4.81
CA SER A 32 -22.81 -3.79 4.72
C SER A 32 -21.99 -4.55 5.77
N GLU A 33 -22.47 -5.72 6.18
CA GLU A 33 -21.70 -6.63 7.06
C GLU A 33 -20.38 -7.06 6.39
N PHE A 34 -20.34 -7.11 5.06
CA PHE A 34 -19.11 -7.39 4.31
C PHE A 34 -18.06 -6.29 4.51
N ALA A 35 -18.46 -5.02 4.44
CA ALA A 35 -17.53 -3.90 4.67
C ALA A 35 -17.06 -3.84 6.12
N LYS A 36 -17.92 -4.13 7.09
CA LYS A 36 -17.54 -4.17 8.51
C LYS A 36 -16.41 -5.17 8.80
N GLY A 37 -16.36 -6.30 8.08
CA GLY A 37 -15.29 -7.27 8.20
C GLY A 37 -14.07 -6.98 7.31
N PHE A 38 -14.00 -5.82 6.65
CA PHE A 38 -12.89 -5.52 5.72
C PHE A 38 -11.55 -5.45 6.45
N VAL A 39 -11.47 -4.70 7.53
CA VAL A 39 -10.25 -4.55 8.34
C VAL A 39 -9.77 -5.91 8.83
N ASP A 40 -10.66 -6.74 9.38
CA ASP A 40 -10.30 -8.08 9.85
C ASP A 40 -9.67 -8.93 8.74
N ARG A 41 -10.22 -8.87 7.51
CA ARG A 41 -9.67 -9.59 6.37
C ARG A 41 -8.31 -9.06 5.94
N VAL A 42 -8.09 -7.75 5.97
CA VAL A 42 -6.80 -7.12 5.69
C VAL A 42 -5.77 -7.59 6.73
N LEU A 43 -6.11 -7.57 8.01
CA LEU A 43 -5.23 -8.01 9.09
C LEU A 43 -4.90 -9.50 9.00
N VAL A 44 -5.89 -10.35 8.67
CA VAL A 44 -5.64 -11.79 8.42
C VAL A 44 -4.64 -11.95 7.27
N HIS A 45 -4.83 -11.25 6.16
CA HIS A 45 -3.93 -11.33 5.01
C HIS A 45 -2.53 -10.80 5.33
N LEU A 46 -2.44 -9.69 6.07
CA LEU A 46 -1.17 -9.13 6.51
C LEU A 46 -0.40 -10.11 7.41
N ARG A 47 -1.10 -10.81 8.33
CA ARG A 47 -0.47 -11.84 9.17
C ARG A 47 0.11 -13.00 8.35
N GLU A 48 -0.49 -13.37 7.23
CA GLU A 48 0.03 -14.43 6.36
C GLU A 48 1.40 -14.08 5.73
N LEU A 49 1.77 -12.81 5.66
CA LEU A 49 3.08 -12.36 5.18
C LEU A 49 4.25 -12.90 6.04
N HIS A 50 4.00 -13.41 7.25
CA HIS A 50 5.03 -14.07 8.06
C HIS A 50 5.58 -15.34 7.42
N GLN A 51 4.82 -15.99 6.53
CA GLN A 51 5.22 -17.22 5.85
C GLN A 51 6.22 -16.98 4.73
N THR A 52 6.32 -15.74 4.25
CA THR A 52 7.22 -15.35 3.18
C THR A 52 8.39 -14.56 3.73
N ARG A 53 9.59 -14.96 3.34
CA ARG A 53 10.78 -14.13 3.49
C ARG A 53 10.90 -13.25 2.25
N ALA A 54 11.54 -12.10 2.40
CA ALA A 54 11.91 -11.26 1.29
C ALA A 54 12.78 -12.07 0.31
N GLU A 55 12.13 -12.81 -0.61
CA GLU A 55 12.84 -13.54 -1.65
C GLU A 55 13.46 -12.52 -2.61
N GLY A 56 14.73 -12.70 -2.88
CA GLY A 56 15.50 -11.81 -3.76
C GLY A 56 16.67 -11.13 -3.06
N SER A 57 16.60 -10.93 -1.75
CA SER A 57 17.83 -10.67 -1.00
C SER A 57 18.25 -11.97 -0.31
N ALA A 58 19.31 -12.59 -0.78
CA ALA A 58 20.05 -13.63 -0.04
C ALA A 58 20.47 -13.14 1.37
N PHE A 59 20.06 -11.95 1.73
CA PHE A 59 20.48 -11.14 2.84
C PHE A 59 19.38 -10.85 3.87
N SER A 60 18.09 -11.00 3.54
CA SER A 60 17.05 -10.68 4.53
C SER A 60 16.70 -11.90 5.38
N LYS A 61 16.99 -11.80 6.68
CA LYS A 61 16.48 -12.70 7.71
C LYS A 61 15.09 -12.30 8.19
N VAL A 62 14.56 -11.19 7.67
CA VAL A 62 13.30 -10.56 8.04
C VAL A 62 12.17 -11.14 7.18
N THR A 63 11.06 -11.51 7.79
CA THR A 63 9.83 -11.88 7.06
C THR A 63 9.19 -10.65 6.43
N ARG A 64 8.29 -10.83 5.45
CA ARG A 64 7.55 -9.71 4.86
C ARG A 64 6.69 -8.99 5.89
N LEU A 65 6.11 -9.70 6.83
CA LEU A 65 5.37 -9.08 7.94
C LEU A 65 6.29 -8.21 8.81
N GLU A 66 7.43 -8.74 9.25
CA GLU A 66 8.40 -7.97 10.04
C GLU A 66 8.86 -6.72 9.28
N HIS A 67 9.13 -6.84 7.97
CA HIS A 67 9.46 -5.70 7.12
C HIS A 67 8.37 -4.62 7.16
N CYS A 68 7.12 -4.98 6.93
CA CYS A 68 6.00 -4.04 7.01
C CYS A 68 5.90 -3.35 8.39
N LEU A 69 6.05 -4.12 9.48
CA LEU A 69 6.01 -3.60 10.84
C LEU A 69 7.20 -2.69 11.16
N GLN A 70 8.39 -3.02 10.66
CA GLN A 70 9.58 -2.19 10.78
C GLN A 70 9.41 -0.87 10.03
N THR A 71 8.93 -0.93 8.77
CA THR A 71 8.65 0.27 7.94
C THR A 71 7.68 1.21 8.65
N ALA A 72 6.56 0.67 9.15
CA ALA A 72 5.57 1.41 9.92
C ALA A 72 6.15 2.02 11.21
N THR A 73 6.98 1.25 11.92
CA THR A 73 7.63 1.70 13.15
C THR A 73 8.59 2.86 12.91
N LEU A 74 9.35 2.82 11.82
CA LEU A 74 10.25 3.90 11.44
C LEU A 74 9.46 5.17 11.10
N ALA A 75 8.38 5.05 10.31
CA ALA A 75 7.50 6.17 9.99
C ALA A 75 6.85 6.78 11.26
N TYR A 76 6.33 5.95 12.14
CA TYR A 76 5.75 6.38 13.41
C TYR A 76 6.77 7.12 14.30
N LYS A 77 7.97 6.58 14.47
CA LYS A 77 9.05 7.20 15.26
C LYS A 77 9.54 8.51 14.64
N ALA A 78 9.44 8.67 13.33
CA ALA A 78 9.77 9.91 12.63
C ALA A 78 8.68 11.00 12.81
N GLY A 79 7.49 10.64 13.32
CA GLY A 79 6.37 11.55 13.52
C GLY A 79 5.51 11.78 12.29
N GLU A 80 5.55 10.83 11.35
CA GLU A 80 4.64 10.82 10.20
C GLU A 80 3.19 10.67 10.68
N ASP A 81 2.23 11.12 9.86
CA ASP A 81 0.83 11.06 10.20
C ASP A 81 0.26 9.63 10.16
N GLU A 82 -0.94 9.44 10.68
CA GLU A 82 -1.60 8.14 10.78
C GLU A 82 -1.78 7.48 9.39
N GLU A 83 -2.17 8.25 8.37
CA GLU A 83 -2.32 7.75 7.01
C GLU A 83 -1.00 7.17 6.49
N TYR A 84 0.11 7.88 6.73
CA TYR A 84 1.43 7.45 6.29
C TYR A 84 1.90 6.19 7.02
N VAL A 85 1.61 6.06 8.32
CA VAL A 85 1.91 4.84 9.09
C VAL A 85 1.10 3.64 8.57
N VAL A 86 -0.20 3.83 8.28
CA VAL A 86 -1.05 2.78 7.68
C VAL A 86 -0.51 2.37 6.31
N VAL A 87 -0.15 3.32 5.46
CA VAL A 87 0.45 3.07 4.15
C VAL A 87 1.75 2.29 4.29
N SER A 88 2.61 2.67 5.23
CA SER A 88 3.86 1.97 5.54
C SER A 88 3.63 0.53 6.00
N THR A 89 2.56 0.28 6.75
CA THR A 89 2.17 -1.07 7.20
C THR A 89 1.71 -1.95 6.04
N LEU A 90 1.05 -1.38 5.04
CA LEU A 90 0.32 -2.12 4.01
C LEU A 90 0.97 -2.07 2.62
N HIS A 91 2.11 -1.37 2.44
CA HIS A 91 2.71 -1.15 1.12
C HIS A 91 3.06 -2.44 0.39
N ASP A 92 3.47 -3.47 1.11
CA ASP A 92 3.86 -4.80 0.61
C ASP A 92 2.78 -5.88 0.78
N ILE A 93 1.54 -5.51 1.17
CA ILE A 93 0.46 -6.49 1.40
C ILE A 93 0.15 -7.36 0.17
N GLY A 94 0.51 -6.88 -1.00
CA GLY A 94 0.34 -7.60 -2.26
C GLY A 94 1.34 -8.74 -2.50
N ASP A 95 2.43 -8.83 -1.78
CA ASP A 95 3.54 -9.73 -2.08
C ASP A 95 3.16 -11.22 -2.19
N LEU A 96 2.23 -11.69 -1.37
CA LEU A 96 1.74 -13.07 -1.43
C LEU A 96 0.91 -13.39 -2.68
N LEU A 97 0.14 -12.42 -3.17
CA LEU A 97 -0.87 -12.62 -4.20
C LEU A 97 -0.43 -12.09 -5.56
N ALA A 98 0.39 -11.06 -5.57
CA ALA A 98 0.80 -10.33 -6.75
C ALA A 98 2.28 -9.90 -6.69
N PRO A 99 3.25 -10.86 -6.54
CA PRO A 99 4.65 -10.53 -6.28
C PRO A 99 5.32 -9.68 -7.37
N PHE A 100 4.79 -9.71 -8.60
CA PHE A 100 5.34 -8.95 -9.73
C PHE A 100 4.79 -7.51 -9.83
N ASN A 101 3.70 -7.22 -9.15
CA ASN A 101 3.03 -5.92 -9.14
C ASN A 101 2.35 -5.63 -7.79
N HIS A 102 3.03 -6.03 -6.70
CA HIS A 102 2.50 -5.89 -5.33
C HIS A 102 2.19 -4.44 -4.97
N GLY A 103 2.98 -3.48 -5.46
CA GLY A 103 2.75 -2.07 -5.22
C GLY A 103 1.44 -1.57 -5.82
N GLU A 104 1.15 -1.93 -7.07
CA GLU A 104 -0.13 -1.60 -7.73
C GLU A 104 -1.31 -2.31 -7.04
N PHE A 105 -1.12 -3.56 -6.58
CA PHE A 105 -2.13 -4.29 -5.82
C PHE A 105 -2.45 -3.57 -4.51
N ALA A 106 -1.43 -3.23 -3.73
CA ALA A 106 -1.58 -2.50 -2.47
C ALA A 106 -2.23 -1.12 -2.70
N ALA A 107 -1.78 -0.38 -3.70
CA ALA A 107 -2.33 0.92 -4.05
C ALA A 107 -3.81 0.85 -4.42
N ALA A 108 -4.22 -0.12 -5.25
CA ALA A 108 -5.62 -0.31 -5.63
C ALA A 108 -6.52 -0.64 -4.42
N MET A 109 -6.00 -1.41 -3.45
CA MET A 109 -6.72 -1.70 -2.21
C MET A 109 -6.86 -0.46 -1.32
N LEU A 110 -5.84 0.39 -1.28
CA LEU A 110 -5.76 1.58 -0.44
C LEU A 110 -6.45 2.82 -1.07
N GLU A 111 -6.63 2.86 -2.39
CA GLU A 111 -7.14 4.02 -3.14
C GLU A 111 -8.36 4.72 -2.50
N PRO A 112 -9.39 4.00 -1.97
CA PRO A 112 -10.54 4.65 -1.38
C PRO A 112 -10.29 5.33 -0.03
N PHE A 113 -9.13 5.14 0.58
CA PHE A 113 -8.86 5.47 1.99
C PHE A 113 -7.70 6.43 2.19
N VAL A 114 -6.87 6.65 1.16
CA VAL A 114 -5.63 7.44 1.26
C VAL A 114 -5.61 8.60 0.27
N SER A 115 -4.72 9.55 0.51
CA SER A 115 -4.47 10.66 -0.38
C SER A 115 -3.87 10.20 -1.72
N GLU A 116 -4.04 10.99 -2.78
CA GLU A 116 -3.43 10.75 -4.09
C GLU A 116 -1.90 10.59 -3.99
N LYS A 117 -1.28 11.34 -3.11
CA LYS A 117 0.17 11.24 -2.85
C LYS A 117 0.54 9.86 -2.34
N ASN A 118 -0.11 9.41 -1.29
CA ASN A 118 0.20 8.12 -0.66
C ASN A 118 -0.18 6.93 -1.55
N HIS A 119 -1.30 7.04 -2.30
CA HIS A 119 -1.65 6.06 -3.33
C HIS A 119 -0.54 5.94 -4.38
N TRP A 120 -0.06 7.08 -4.95
CA TRP A 120 0.99 7.07 -5.95
C TRP A 120 2.32 6.54 -5.39
N LEU A 121 2.66 6.89 -4.15
CA LEU A 121 3.84 6.42 -3.46
C LEU A 121 3.84 4.89 -3.39
N VAL A 122 2.76 4.30 -2.87
CA VAL A 122 2.63 2.83 -2.76
C VAL A 122 2.70 2.16 -4.13
N ALA A 123 1.99 2.69 -5.13
CA ALA A 123 1.98 2.12 -6.47
C ALA A 123 3.38 2.03 -7.11
N ASN A 124 4.29 2.92 -6.74
CA ASN A 124 5.58 3.05 -7.40
C ASN A 124 6.79 2.71 -6.50
N HIS A 125 6.58 2.44 -5.20
CA HIS A 125 7.67 2.29 -4.23
C HIS A 125 8.71 1.26 -4.67
N HIS A 126 8.33 0.12 -5.22
CA HIS A 126 9.25 -0.92 -5.68
C HIS A 126 10.25 -0.42 -6.75
N THR A 127 9.83 0.53 -7.62
CA THR A 127 10.72 1.15 -8.61
C THR A 127 11.76 2.06 -7.94
N PHE A 128 11.35 2.75 -6.88
CA PHE A 128 12.26 3.61 -6.09
C PHE A 128 13.17 2.77 -5.19
N GLN A 129 12.63 1.75 -4.54
CA GLN A 129 13.39 0.79 -3.75
C GLN A 129 14.44 0.08 -4.59
N GLY A 130 14.11 -0.23 -5.86
CA GLY A 130 15.03 -0.83 -6.83
C GLY A 130 16.33 -0.07 -7.04
N TYR A 131 16.36 1.25 -6.78
CA TYR A 131 17.60 2.04 -6.82
C TYR A 131 18.67 1.46 -5.91
N HIS A 132 18.33 0.78 -4.85
CA HIS A 132 19.25 0.28 -3.84
C HIS A 132 19.79 -1.13 -4.15
N TYR A 133 19.08 -1.94 -4.97
CA TYR A 133 19.48 -3.34 -5.21
C TYR A 133 19.36 -3.83 -6.66
N PHE A 134 18.74 -3.08 -7.57
CA PHE A 134 18.57 -3.53 -8.97
C PHE A 134 19.88 -3.83 -9.67
N GLU A 135 20.93 -3.07 -9.39
CA GLU A 135 22.25 -3.29 -9.99
C GLU A 135 22.83 -4.65 -9.61
N ASP A 136 22.61 -5.09 -8.37
CA ASP A 136 23.08 -6.38 -7.84
C ASP A 136 22.43 -7.58 -8.55
N ILE A 137 21.25 -7.39 -9.12
CA ILE A 137 20.51 -8.41 -9.86
C ILE A 137 20.52 -8.16 -11.39
N GLY A 138 21.39 -7.25 -11.86
CA GLY A 138 21.57 -6.98 -13.28
C GLY A 138 20.49 -6.11 -13.93
N LEU A 139 19.69 -5.40 -13.15
CA LEU A 139 18.70 -4.43 -13.61
C LEU A 139 19.22 -2.99 -13.53
N ASN A 140 18.56 -2.09 -14.25
CA ASN A 140 18.91 -0.67 -14.20
C ASN A 140 18.39 -0.03 -12.91
N ARG A 141 19.30 0.36 -12.00
CA ARG A 141 18.95 1.05 -10.76
C ARG A 141 18.24 2.40 -10.96
N ASN A 142 18.45 3.05 -12.11
CA ASN A 142 17.91 4.37 -12.42
C ASN A 142 16.51 4.30 -13.06
N LEU A 143 15.79 3.18 -12.93
CA LEU A 143 14.42 3.07 -13.46
C LEU A 143 13.46 4.11 -12.87
N ARG A 144 13.72 4.59 -11.65
CA ARG A 144 12.95 5.67 -11.01
C ARG A 144 13.03 7.01 -11.75
N ASP A 145 14.09 7.22 -12.57
CA ASP A 145 14.28 8.48 -13.31
C ASP A 145 13.18 8.76 -14.33
N LYS A 146 12.42 7.72 -14.74
CA LYS A 146 11.22 7.90 -15.56
C LYS A 146 10.17 8.82 -14.90
N PHE A 147 10.25 8.99 -13.59
CA PHE A 147 9.36 9.85 -12.80
C PHE A 147 9.95 11.22 -12.47
N ASN A 148 11.13 11.57 -13.00
CA ASN A 148 11.74 12.88 -12.78
C ASN A 148 10.75 14.00 -13.12
N GLY A 149 10.59 14.94 -12.17
CA GLY A 149 9.64 16.04 -12.30
C GLY A 149 8.22 15.73 -11.82
N HIS A 150 7.94 14.51 -11.37
CA HIS A 150 6.67 14.21 -10.71
C HIS A 150 6.60 14.92 -9.35
N PRO A 151 5.45 15.52 -8.96
CA PRO A 151 5.34 16.27 -7.70
C PRO A 151 5.77 15.52 -6.45
N TRP A 152 5.59 14.20 -6.42
CA TRP A 152 5.89 13.34 -5.28
C TRP A 152 7.14 12.47 -5.45
N PHE A 153 8.01 12.84 -6.40
CA PHE A 153 9.25 12.10 -6.67
C PHE A 153 10.15 12.01 -5.44
N GLU A 154 10.35 13.16 -4.77
CA GLU A 154 11.17 13.23 -3.56
C GLU A 154 10.52 12.52 -2.36
N ASP A 155 9.19 12.54 -2.26
CA ASP A 155 8.46 11.80 -1.22
C ASP A 155 8.70 10.28 -1.35
N ALA A 156 8.71 9.75 -2.58
CA ALA A 156 8.98 8.34 -2.82
C ALA A 156 10.45 7.96 -2.56
N ILE A 157 11.39 8.85 -2.86
CA ILE A 157 12.79 8.67 -2.44
C ILE A 157 12.86 8.62 -0.92
N ASN A 158 12.27 9.61 -0.24
CA ASN A 158 12.26 9.67 1.22
C ASN A 158 11.67 8.41 1.86
N PHE A 159 10.55 7.91 1.33
CA PHE A 159 9.92 6.67 1.80
C PHE A 159 10.90 5.49 1.72
N CYS A 160 11.49 5.28 0.55
CA CYS A 160 12.41 4.15 0.35
C CYS A 160 13.70 4.28 1.15
N GLU A 161 14.29 5.47 1.24
CA GLU A 161 15.58 5.65 1.91
C GLU A 161 15.48 5.61 3.43
N ASN A 162 14.40 6.16 4.01
CA ASN A 162 14.29 6.34 5.44
C ASN A 162 13.41 5.30 6.15
N TYR A 163 12.50 4.63 5.43
CA TYR A 163 11.56 3.69 6.04
C TYR A 163 11.65 2.29 5.45
N ASP A 164 11.50 2.15 4.13
CA ASP A 164 11.39 0.86 3.46
C ASP A 164 12.73 0.09 3.44
N MET A 165 13.80 0.68 2.90
CA MET A 165 15.12 0.02 2.85
C MET A 165 15.74 -0.29 4.21
N PRO A 166 15.68 0.61 5.23
CA PRO A 166 16.18 0.29 6.56
C PRO A 166 15.41 -0.83 7.26
N ALA A 167 14.19 -1.13 6.84
CA ALA A 167 13.28 -2.14 7.42
C ALA A 167 13.61 -3.59 7.06
N PHE A 168 14.80 -3.87 6.54
CA PHE A 168 15.33 -5.23 6.33
C PHE A 168 16.38 -5.62 7.37
N ASN A 169 16.34 -5.01 8.53
CA ASN A 169 17.31 -5.23 9.60
C ASN A 169 16.75 -6.18 10.68
N PRO A 170 17.27 -7.40 10.83
CA PRO A 170 16.77 -8.37 11.80
C PRO A 170 17.00 -7.95 13.26
N GLU A 171 17.79 -6.90 13.51
CA GLU A 171 18.05 -6.34 14.85
C GLU A 171 17.18 -5.11 15.14
N LEU A 172 16.40 -4.66 14.15
CA LEU A 172 15.50 -3.51 14.33
C LEU A 172 14.24 -3.94 15.08
N ASP A 173 14.09 -3.39 16.28
CA ASP A 173 12.88 -3.56 17.07
C ASP A 173 11.69 -2.81 16.43
N HIS A 174 10.53 -3.44 16.43
CA HIS A 174 9.32 -2.92 15.79
C HIS A 174 8.08 -3.05 16.69
N MET A 175 7.10 -2.21 16.43
CA MET A 175 5.78 -2.30 17.01
C MET A 175 5.12 -3.64 16.61
N SER A 176 4.30 -4.16 17.48
CA SER A 176 3.47 -5.31 17.12
C SER A 176 2.33 -4.89 16.18
N LEU A 177 1.70 -5.86 15.53
CA LEU A 177 0.53 -5.56 14.72
C LEU A 177 -0.62 -5.03 15.59
N GLU A 178 -0.75 -5.53 16.81
CA GLU A 178 -1.74 -5.11 17.80
C GLU A 178 -1.56 -3.65 18.24
N ASP A 179 -0.31 -3.13 18.24
CA ASP A 179 -0.02 -1.71 18.52
C ASP A 179 -0.46 -0.79 17.37
N LEU A 180 -0.63 -1.34 16.16
CA LEU A 180 -1.03 -0.63 14.95
C LEU A 180 -2.53 -0.84 14.60
N GLU A 181 -3.22 -1.74 15.30
CA GLU A 181 -4.66 -1.93 15.16
C GLU A 181 -5.41 -0.74 15.82
N PRO A 182 -6.51 -0.23 15.18
CA PRO A 182 -7.30 0.88 15.69
C PRO A 182 -8.09 0.55 16.97
#